data_d476771da8ad9015f03e645a8b99569f
#
_entry.id   d476771da8ad9015f03e645a8b99569f
#
_cell.length_a   1.000
_cell.length_b   1.000
_cell.length_c   1.000
_cell.angle_alpha   90.00
_cell.angle_beta   90.00
_cell.angle_gamma   90.00
#
_symmetry.space_group_name_H-M   'P 1'
#
loop_
_entity.id
_entity.type
_entity.pdbx_description
1 polymer ?
#
loop_
_entity_poly.entity_id
_entity_poly.type
_entity_poly.pdbx_seq_one_letter_code
_entity_poly.pdbx_strand_id
1 'polypeptide(L)'
;MDTIKEWRETIDLFGKEREVTITIKTEFDPDAIDIIKDCEGLDIPETISNYENGNLSVDIIWVEVKCDLFSGTDCLGGCFASSIQEHLETVDCNHMVNEAIDDYRTNVKKYKDFFEGNK
;
A
#
# COMPACT_ATOMS: atom_id res chain seq x y z
N MET A 1 -10.38 7.13 1.15
CA MET A 1 -9.04 6.56 1.41
C MET A 1 -8.29 7.52 2.32
N ASP A 2 -7.81 7.03 3.44
CA ASP A 2 -7.17 7.86 4.47
C ASP A 2 -5.65 7.72 4.39
N THR A 3 -4.93 8.86 4.38
CA THR A 3 -3.48 8.90 4.48
C THR A 3 -3.08 8.72 5.93
N ILE A 4 -2.25 7.70 6.23
CA ILE A 4 -1.79 7.42 7.59
C ILE A 4 -0.33 7.81 7.80
N LYS A 5 0.47 7.94 6.76
CA LYS A 5 1.84 8.41 6.83
C LYS A 5 2.29 8.95 5.47
N GLU A 6 3.05 10.04 5.50
CA GLU A 6 3.62 10.63 4.28
C GLU A 6 4.99 11.23 4.61
N TRP A 7 5.96 11.00 3.73
CA TRP A 7 7.29 11.58 3.87
C TRP A 7 7.97 11.70 2.51
N ARG A 8 9.10 12.39 2.48
CA ARG A 8 9.95 12.49 1.29
C ARG A 8 11.22 11.68 1.49
N GLU A 9 11.70 11.10 0.43
CA GLU A 9 12.90 10.29 0.43
C GLU A 9 13.64 10.47 -0.88
N THR A 10 14.97 10.42 -0.83
CA THR A 10 15.81 10.46 -2.02
C THR A 10 16.11 9.03 -2.45
N ILE A 11 15.83 8.71 -3.69
CA ILE A 11 16.12 7.40 -4.28
C ILE A 11 17.05 7.54 -5.48
N ASP A 12 17.76 6.46 -5.80
CA ASP A 12 18.50 6.38 -7.04
C ASP A 12 17.55 6.06 -8.20
N LEU A 13 17.58 6.87 -9.24
CA LEU A 13 16.79 6.69 -10.46
C LEU A 13 17.75 6.66 -11.65
N PHE A 14 18.17 5.44 -12.01
CA PHE A 14 19.08 5.20 -13.14
C PHE A 14 20.36 6.04 -13.06
N GLY A 15 21.01 6.04 -11.90
CA GLY A 15 22.25 6.75 -11.64
C GLY A 15 22.11 8.21 -11.22
N LYS A 16 20.89 8.71 -11.10
CA LYS A 16 20.61 10.07 -10.60
C LYS A 16 19.76 10.01 -9.36
N GLU A 17 20.07 10.87 -8.39
CA GLU A 17 19.24 11.00 -7.20
C GLU A 17 17.97 11.78 -7.51
N ARG A 18 16.84 11.28 -7.00
CA ARG A 18 15.54 11.93 -7.16
C ARG A 18 14.79 11.91 -5.84
N GLU A 19 14.26 13.05 -5.43
CA GLU A 19 13.38 13.13 -4.27
C GLU A 19 11.96 12.72 -4.68
N VAL A 20 11.40 11.76 -3.95
CA VAL A 20 10.04 11.27 -4.15
C VAL A 20 9.22 11.45 -2.89
N THR A 21 7.91 11.57 -3.05
CA THR A 21 6.96 11.53 -1.94
C THR A 21 6.42 10.13 -1.78
N ILE A 22 6.51 9.60 -0.57
CA ILE A 22 6.02 8.26 -0.23
C ILE A 22 4.83 8.43 0.70
N THR A 23 3.70 7.83 0.35
CA THR A 23 2.45 7.93 1.09
C THR A 23 1.93 6.54 1.41
N ILE A 24 1.56 6.29 2.68
CA ILE A 24 0.86 5.09 3.10
C ILE A 24 -0.60 5.47 3.33
N LYS A 25 -1.50 4.77 2.68
CA LYS A 25 -2.94 5.01 2.71
C LYS A 25 -3.69 3.75 3.10
N THR A 26 -4.86 3.91 3.68
CA THR A 26 -5.78 2.80 3.96
C THR A 26 -7.15 3.08 3.38
N GLU A 27 -7.85 2.02 3.00
CA GLU A 27 -9.27 2.06 2.67
C GLU A 27 -9.94 0.79 3.19
N PHE A 28 -11.25 0.85 3.46
CA PHE A 28 -12.00 -0.33 3.85
C PHE A 28 -11.97 -1.35 2.74
N ASP A 29 -11.69 -2.61 3.10
CA ASP A 29 -11.72 -3.71 2.13
C ASP A 29 -13.19 -4.06 1.84
N PRO A 30 -13.67 -3.96 0.58
CA PRO A 30 -15.05 -4.26 0.23
C PRO A 30 -15.41 -5.73 0.42
N ASP A 31 -14.41 -6.61 0.48
CA ASP A 31 -14.60 -8.05 0.66
C ASP A 31 -14.41 -8.50 2.10
N ALA A 32 -14.41 -7.55 3.07
CA ALA A 32 -14.09 -7.81 4.48
C ALA A 32 -14.83 -9.01 5.08
N ILE A 33 -16.13 -9.11 4.88
CA ILE A 33 -16.94 -10.20 5.43
C ILE A 33 -16.53 -11.54 4.82
N ASP A 34 -16.33 -11.61 3.52
CA ASP A 34 -15.89 -12.82 2.84
C ASP A 34 -14.48 -13.24 3.28
N ILE A 35 -13.59 -12.28 3.47
CA ILE A 35 -12.24 -12.51 3.99
C ILE A 35 -12.31 -13.13 5.39
N ILE A 36 -13.14 -12.57 6.28
CA ILE A 36 -13.32 -13.10 7.64
C ILE A 36 -13.84 -14.54 7.58
N LYS A 37 -14.84 -14.81 6.74
CA LYS A 37 -15.45 -16.14 6.60
C LYS A 37 -14.48 -17.21 6.08
N ASP A 38 -13.51 -16.80 5.28
CA ASP A 38 -12.51 -17.68 4.68
C ASP A 38 -11.28 -17.91 5.58
N CYS A 39 -11.16 -17.17 6.68
CA CYS A 39 -10.03 -17.31 7.61
C CYS A 39 -10.20 -18.54 8.49
N GLU A 40 -9.22 -19.45 8.45
CA GLU A 40 -9.13 -20.58 9.36
C GLU A 40 -8.66 -20.14 10.74
N GLY A 41 -9.16 -20.79 11.79
CA GLY A 41 -8.73 -20.56 13.16
C GLY A 41 -9.34 -19.35 13.84
N LEU A 42 -10.27 -18.64 13.19
CA LEU A 42 -11.02 -17.54 13.79
C LEU A 42 -12.38 -18.02 14.30
N ASP A 43 -12.83 -17.41 15.40
CA ASP A 43 -14.26 -17.46 15.79
C ASP A 43 -15.02 -16.52 14.85
N ILE A 44 -15.60 -17.08 13.79
CA ILE A 44 -16.22 -16.30 12.71
C ILE A 44 -17.35 -15.39 13.23
N PRO A 45 -18.36 -15.88 14.01
CA PRO A 45 -19.43 -15.01 14.52
C PRO A 45 -18.92 -13.87 15.39
N GLU A 46 -17.96 -14.14 16.28
CA GLU A 46 -17.37 -13.10 17.14
C GLU A 46 -16.59 -12.08 16.34
N THR A 47 -15.80 -12.52 15.36
CA THR A 47 -14.99 -11.65 14.50
C THR A 47 -15.88 -10.74 13.67
N ILE A 48 -16.97 -11.26 13.08
CA ILE A 48 -17.94 -10.44 12.34
C ILE A 48 -18.60 -9.43 13.26
N SER A 49 -18.97 -9.83 14.49
CA SER A 49 -19.55 -8.91 15.47
C SER A 49 -18.59 -7.76 15.81
N ASN A 50 -17.32 -8.06 16.04
CA ASN A 50 -16.30 -7.03 16.29
C ASN A 50 -16.12 -6.09 15.11
N TYR A 51 -16.15 -6.62 13.88
CA TYR A 51 -16.09 -5.81 12.67
C TYR A 51 -17.30 -4.86 12.55
N GLU A 52 -18.50 -5.39 12.74
CA GLU A 52 -19.74 -4.59 12.65
C GLU A 52 -19.84 -3.53 13.76
N ASN A 53 -19.29 -3.79 14.94
CA ASN A 53 -19.26 -2.87 16.07
C ASN A 53 -18.11 -1.85 16.02
N GLY A 54 -17.25 -1.90 15.01
CA GLY A 54 -16.12 -0.98 14.86
C GLY A 54 -14.92 -1.30 15.73
N ASN A 55 -14.87 -2.47 16.37
CA ASN A 55 -13.74 -2.92 17.19
C ASN A 55 -12.65 -3.56 16.38
N LEU A 56 -12.94 -3.92 15.13
CA LEU A 56 -12.02 -4.51 14.18
C LEU A 56 -12.23 -3.83 12.83
N SER A 57 -11.14 -3.51 12.16
CA SER A 57 -11.13 -3.03 10.77
C SER A 57 -10.47 -4.07 9.87
N VAL A 58 -10.99 -4.22 8.67
CA VAL A 58 -10.36 -5.02 7.61
C VAL A 58 -10.11 -4.06 6.44
N ASP A 59 -8.85 -3.81 6.15
CA ASP A 59 -8.46 -2.73 5.26
C ASP A 59 -7.54 -3.21 4.15
N ILE A 60 -7.50 -2.42 3.08
CA ILE A 60 -6.46 -2.48 2.06
C ILE A 60 -5.43 -1.42 2.42
N ILE A 61 -4.16 -1.81 2.50
CA ILE A 61 -3.04 -0.89 2.71
C ILE A 61 -2.43 -0.59 1.35
N TRP A 62 -2.25 0.68 1.06
CA TRP A 62 -1.62 1.17 -0.16
C TRP A 62 -0.35 1.92 0.18
N VAL A 63 0.70 1.69 -0.60
CA VAL A 63 1.89 2.53 -0.61
C VAL A 63 2.01 3.15 -1.99
N GLU A 64 2.15 4.47 -2.04
CA GLU A 64 2.34 5.21 -3.28
C GLU A 64 3.65 5.97 -3.23
N VAL A 65 4.44 5.82 -4.28
CA VAL A 65 5.65 6.61 -4.53
C VAL A 65 5.36 7.52 -5.71
N LYS A 66 5.56 8.82 -5.54
CA LYS A 66 5.18 9.80 -6.56
C LYS A 66 6.25 10.87 -6.73
N CYS A 67 6.52 11.21 -7.98
CA CYS A 67 7.34 12.35 -8.38
C CYS A 67 6.89 12.82 -9.76
N ASP A 68 6.56 14.11 -9.88
CA ASP A 68 6.09 14.71 -11.13
C ASP A 68 4.89 13.96 -11.72
N LEU A 69 5.02 13.44 -12.94
CA LEU A 69 3.95 12.75 -13.67
C LEU A 69 3.90 11.25 -13.43
N PHE A 70 4.89 10.69 -12.72
CA PHE A 70 5.03 9.27 -12.53
C PHE A 70 4.72 8.85 -11.11
N SER A 71 4.19 7.65 -10.96
CA SER A 71 3.95 7.04 -9.66
C SER A 71 4.24 5.55 -9.71
N GLY A 72 4.46 4.97 -8.54
CA GLY A 72 4.51 3.53 -8.34
C GLY A 72 3.69 3.20 -7.11
N THR A 73 3.08 2.02 -7.10
CA THR A 73 2.21 1.58 -6.01
C THR A 73 2.46 0.14 -5.63
N ASP A 74 2.16 -0.17 -4.39
CA ASP A 74 1.99 -1.54 -3.90
C ASP A 74 0.78 -1.57 -2.98
N CYS A 75 0.08 -2.68 -2.91
CA CYS A 75 -1.09 -2.80 -2.05
C CYS A 75 -1.20 -4.20 -1.45
N LEU A 76 -1.84 -4.27 -0.28
CA LEU A 76 -2.11 -5.52 0.42
C LEU A 76 -3.51 -5.45 1.00
N GLY A 77 -4.39 -6.34 0.54
CA GLY A 77 -5.76 -6.45 1.02
C GLY A 77 -5.88 -7.37 2.24
N GLY A 78 -7.04 -7.33 2.89
CA GLY A 78 -7.35 -8.23 3.99
C GLY A 78 -6.54 -7.99 5.26
N CYS A 79 -6.09 -6.77 5.50
CA CYS A 79 -5.31 -6.41 6.69
C CYS A 79 -6.23 -6.15 7.87
N PHE A 80 -6.10 -6.96 8.94
CA PHE A 80 -6.89 -6.84 10.16
C PHE A 80 -6.18 -5.96 11.17
N ALA A 81 -6.89 -5.01 11.76
CA ALA A 81 -6.36 -4.17 12.84
C ALA A 81 -7.47 -3.61 13.72
N SER A 82 -7.15 -3.33 14.99
CA SER A 82 -8.02 -2.61 15.90
C SER A 82 -7.83 -1.09 15.82
N SER A 83 -6.74 -0.64 15.18
CA SER A 83 -6.42 0.77 14.99
C SER A 83 -5.50 0.98 13.79
N ILE A 84 -5.45 2.22 13.28
CA ILE A 84 -4.53 2.61 12.20
C ILE A 84 -3.08 2.38 12.60
N GLN A 85 -2.73 2.68 13.85
CA GLN A 85 -1.38 2.48 14.37
C GLN A 85 -0.96 1.01 14.31
N GLU A 86 -1.87 0.10 14.58
CA GLU A 86 -1.59 -1.34 14.50
C GLU A 86 -1.23 -1.78 13.07
N HIS A 87 -1.84 -1.18 12.03
CA HIS A 87 -1.43 -1.45 10.64
C HIS A 87 0.04 -1.10 10.40
N LEU A 88 0.49 0.05 10.92
CA LEU A 88 1.89 0.47 10.78
C LEU A 88 2.86 -0.47 11.50
N GLU A 89 2.42 -1.12 12.56
CA GLU A 89 3.24 -2.03 13.37
C GLU A 89 3.27 -3.46 12.82
N THR A 90 2.17 -3.93 12.23
CA THR A 90 2.00 -5.33 11.83
C THR A 90 2.27 -5.59 10.35
N VAL A 91 2.03 -4.61 9.49
CA VAL A 91 2.29 -4.73 8.04
C VAL A 91 3.74 -4.39 7.77
N ASP A 92 4.42 -5.19 6.93
CA ASP A 92 5.78 -4.88 6.50
C ASP A 92 5.78 -3.74 5.49
N CYS A 93 5.62 -2.51 6.01
CA CYS A 93 5.58 -1.30 5.19
C CYS A 93 6.91 -1.05 4.47
N ASN A 94 8.06 -1.45 5.04
CA ASN A 94 9.34 -1.30 4.37
C ASN A 94 9.41 -2.13 3.09
N HIS A 95 8.92 -3.36 3.13
CA HIS A 95 8.84 -4.21 1.94
C HIS A 95 7.92 -3.58 0.89
N MET A 96 6.74 -3.10 1.31
CA MET A 96 5.79 -2.44 0.42
C MET A 96 6.36 -1.16 -0.19
N VAL A 97 7.10 -0.37 0.57
CA VAL A 97 7.78 0.82 0.07
C VAL A 97 8.79 0.45 -1.01
N ASN A 98 9.61 -0.58 -0.78
CA ASN A 98 10.58 -1.04 -1.77
C ASN A 98 9.91 -1.52 -3.06
N GLU A 99 8.81 -2.27 -2.95
CA GLU A 99 8.03 -2.71 -4.11
C GLU A 99 7.42 -1.52 -4.87
N ALA A 100 6.90 -0.52 -4.17
CA ALA A 100 6.35 0.68 -4.78
C ALA A 100 7.43 1.52 -5.47
N ILE A 101 8.63 1.60 -4.91
CA ILE A 101 9.77 2.27 -5.53
C ILE A 101 10.17 1.54 -6.82
N ASP A 102 10.24 0.21 -6.80
CA ASP A 102 10.55 -0.58 -7.98
C ASP A 102 9.48 -0.42 -9.07
N ASP A 103 8.21 -0.35 -8.68
CA ASP A 103 7.12 -0.08 -9.62
C ASP A 103 7.25 1.33 -10.24
N TYR A 104 7.59 2.32 -9.44
CA TYR A 104 7.87 3.69 -9.91
C TYR A 104 9.02 3.69 -10.94
N ARG A 105 10.12 3.03 -10.62
CA ARG A 105 11.27 2.92 -11.55
C ARG A 105 10.87 2.24 -12.85
N THR A 106 10.07 1.18 -12.77
CA THR A 106 9.57 0.46 -13.94
C THR A 106 8.71 1.36 -14.82
N ASN A 107 7.83 2.16 -14.23
CA ASN A 107 6.96 3.08 -14.96
C ASN A 107 7.74 4.19 -15.65
N VAL A 108 8.74 4.76 -14.98
CA VAL A 108 9.64 5.74 -15.58
C VAL A 108 10.43 5.13 -16.73
N LYS A 109 10.94 3.91 -16.56
CA LYS A 109 11.70 3.20 -17.61
C LYS A 109 10.85 2.92 -18.84
N LYS A 110 9.60 2.49 -18.67
CA LYS A 110 8.70 2.27 -19.80
C LYS A 110 8.50 3.52 -20.63
N TYR A 111 8.31 4.66 -19.97
CA TYR A 111 8.18 5.94 -20.65
C TYR A 111 9.48 6.32 -21.39
N LYS A 112 10.63 6.19 -20.74
CA LYS A 112 11.93 6.47 -21.30
C LYS A 112 12.21 5.59 -22.52
N ASP A 113 12.00 4.28 -22.42
CA ASP A 113 12.22 3.31 -23.50
C ASP A 113 11.30 3.60 -24.68
N PHE A 114 10.05 3.99 -24.43
CA PHE A 114 9.11 4.36 -25.47
C PHE A 114 9.64 5.53 -26.32
N PHE A 115 10.13 6.59 -25.69
CA PHE A 115 10.65 7.75 -26.40
C PHE A 115 12.00 7.47 -27.08
N GLU A 116 12.89 6.72 -26.45
CA GLU A 116 14.18 6.33 -27.03
C GLU A 116 14.01 5.35 -28.19
N GLY A 117 13.05 4.43 -28.10
CA GLY A 117 12.77 3.45 -29.14
C GLY A 117 12.19 4.01 -30.42
N ASN A 118 11.72 5.26 -30.41
CA ASN A 118 11.11 5.92 -31.56
C ASN A 118 12.08 6.90 -32.27
N LYS A 119 13.33 6.88 -31.90
CA LYS A 119 14.36 7.74 -32.53
C LYS A 119 14.88 7.12 -33.80
#